data_ecbab7368c4e4a452ec5c1f951c7a38e
#
_entry.id   ecbab7368c4e4a452ec5c1f951c7a38e
#
_cell.length_a   1.000
_cell.length_b   1.000
_cell.length_c   1.000
_cell.angle_alpha   90.00
_cell.angle_beta   90.00
_cell.angle_gamma   90.00
#
_symmetry.space_group_name_H-M   'P 1'
#
loop_
_entity.id
_entity.type
_entity.pdbx_description
1 polymer ?
#
loop_
_entity_poly.entity_id
_entity_poly.type
_entity_poly.pdbx_seq_one_letter_code
_entity_poly.pdbx_strand_id
1 'polypeptide(L)'
;MITLSKKELVSALSKCSKVLPKKPSLEVLTGVNIVCKDGVCKFVATDLENEITIKLNSATFDNDISFVLMDIASLSKAIKLFGEVITFEQVDNSIVVSSGSKSIKVKCLDSKEFPEYNLLGEFKVNSQFKVNGKELGNLCNKVAYAVSKELERPVLTTVCFRKNYVTATNGFIISKVDNNFFECEKDLLFSDRAVKLFELIGNGDLYIGVYNSSDLRYCFEDENISLKGMLLSGSFPDVECVIPKDIYNFTKYTINRLEFIDALDSMIKIKCRCVKLSGNKIIAQKLESVKDMELPDYEIEIANLNVEQAFAFNPKFVYDALKNQFTSDEVLFEVNKPNQPFVITAIGDSEKDGLFVCMPMYLG
;
A
#
# COMPACT_ATOMS: atom_id res chain seq x y z
N MET A 1 10.73 -35.89 2.73
CA MET A 1 11.68 -34.80 3.08
C MET A 1 11.64 -33.75 1.96
N ILE A 2 11.76 -32.46 2.27
CA ILE A 2 11.86 -31.39 1.27
C ILE A 2 13.24 -30.76 1.41
N THR A 3 13.94 -30.54 0.30
CA THR A 3 15.25 -29.87 0.28
C THR A 3 15.18 -28.67 -0.67
N LEU A 4 15.68 -27.51 -0.23
CA LEU A 4 15.64 -26.27 -1.03
C LEU A 4 16.77 -25.32 -0.67
N SER A 5 17.00 -24.30 -1.50
CA SER A 5 18.03 -23.29 -1.24
C SER A 5 17.58 -22.29 -0.18
N LYS A 6 18.51 -21.90 0.70
CA LYS A 6 18.30 -20.85 1.71
C LYS A 6 17.81 -19.54 1.07
N LYS A 7 18.43 -19.13 -0.04
CA LYS A 7 18.09 -17.88 -0.74
C LYS A 7 16.62 -17.85 -1.15
N GLU A 8 16.14 -18.94 -1.74
CA GLU A 8 14.77 -19.04 -2.22
C GLU A 8 13.78 -19.11 -1.07
N LEU A 9 14.10 -19.89 -0.02
CA LEU A 9 13.29 -19.96 1.22
C LEU A 9 13.14 -18.59 1.89
N VAL A 10 14.23 -17.86 2.10
CA VAL A 10 14.20 -16.54 2.73
C VAL A 10 13.35 -15.56 1.90
N SER A 11 13.51 -15.58 0.57
CA SER A 11 12.70 -14.75 -0.33
C SER A 11 11.22 -15.09 -0.22
N ALA A 12 10.87 -16.37 -0.29
CA ALA A 12 9.48 -16.84 -0.22
C ALA A 12 8.82 -16.48 1.12
N LEU A 13 9.47 -16.79 2.25
CA LEU A 13 8.93 -16.46 3.58
C LEU A 13 8.79 -14.95 3.78
N SER A 14 9.73 -14.15 3.28
CA SER A 14 9.65 -12.69 3.35
C SER A 14 8.46 -12.14 2.57
N LYS A 15 8.16 -12.68 1.40
CA LYS A 15 7.01 -12.28 0.58
C LYS A 15 5.70 -12.76 1.20
N CYS A 16 5.60 -14.02 1.62
CA CYS A 16 4.44 -14.57 2.30
C CYS A 16 4.09 -13.75 3.56
N SER A 17 5.10 -13.37 4.37
CA SER A 17 4.88 -12.60 5.61
C SER A 17 4.26 -11.21 5.38
N LYS A 18 4.38 -10.63 4.19
CA LYS A 18 3.71 -9.37 3.83
C LYS A 18 2.20 -9.54 3.63
N VAL A 19 1.76 -10.75 3.29
CA VAL A 19 0.34 -11.08 3.10
C VAL A 19 -0.32 -11.54 4.38
N LEU A 20 0.41 -12.15 5.32
CA LEU A 20 -0.17 -12.64 6.58
C LEU A 20 -0.90 -11.53 7.36
N PRO A 21 -2.10 -11.79 7.89
CA PRO A 21 -2.88 -10.78 8.60
C PRO A 21 -2.24 -10.43 9.95
N LYS A 22 -2.29 -9.13 10.33
CA LYS A 22 -1.81 -8.67 11.65
C LYS A 22 -2.73 -9.11 12.79
N LYS A 23 -4.01 -9.26 12.51
CA LYS A 23 -5.06 -9.71 13.45
C LYS A 23 -5.84 -10.83 12.75
N PRO A 24 -5.37 -12.07 12.85
CA PRO A 24 -5.99 -13.20 12.16
C PRO A 24 -7.35 -13.54 12.78
N SER A 25 -8.31 -13.89 11.94
CA SER A 25 -9.59 -14.47 12.35
C SER A 25 -9.49 -15.96 12.69
N LEU A 26 -8.51 -16.65 12.08
CA LEU A 26 -8.21 -18.07 12.27
C LEU A 26 -6.71 -18.22 12.52
N GLU A 27 -6.32 -19.14 13.43
CA GLU A 27 -4.91 -19.40 13.75
C GLU A 27 -4.10 -19.78 12.50
N VAL A 28 -4.66 -20.61 11.64
CA VAL A 28 -4.02 -21.11 10.42
C VAL A 28 -3.54 -20.00 9.47
N LEU A 29 -4.20 -18.84 9.49
CA LEU A 29 -3.82 -17.69 8.66
C LEU A 29 -2.53 -17.00 9.12
N THR A 30 -1.98 -17.36 10.28
CA THR A 30 -0.66 -16.86 10.72
C THR A 30 0.49 -17.65 10.14
N GLY A 31 0.19 -18.78 9.48
CA GLY A 31 1.13 -19.70 8.87
C GLY A 31 1.23 -19.56 7.36
N VAL A 32 2.18 -20.27 6.78
CA VAL A 32 2.37 -20.42 5.34
C VAL A 32 2.03 -21.86 4.96
N ASN A 33 1.07 -22.06 4.08
CA ASN A 33 0.72 -23.37 3.56
C ASN A 33 1.78 -23.79 2.52
N ILE A 34 2.48 -24.88 2.80
CA ILE A 34 3.49 -25.47 1.93
C ILE A 34 2.85 -26.68 1.26
N VAL A 35 2.82 -26.66 -0.06
CA VAL A 35 2.24 -27.74 -0.89
C VAL A 35 3.28 -28.18 -1.89
N CYS A 36 3.81 -29.38 -1.70
CA CYS A 36 4.73 -30.02 -2.63
C CYS A 36 3.99 -31.21 -3.27
N LYS A 37 3.63 -31.05 -4.52
CA LYS A 37 2.85 -32.04 -5.28
C LYS A 37 3.17 -31.99 -6.76
N ASP A 38 3.11 -33.15 -7.45
CA ASP A 38 3.33 -33.27 -8.89
C ASP A 38 4.66 -32.61 -9.36
N GLY A 39 5.74 -32.74 -8.56
CA GLY A 39 7.05 -32.17 -8.85
C GLY A 39 7.17 -30.66 -8.61
N VAL A 40 6.13 -29.98 -8.12
CA VAL A 40 6.12 -28.55 -7.85
C VAL A 40 5.93 -28.27 -6.36
N CYS A 41 6.80 -27.45 -5.76
CA CYS A 41 6.66 -26.99 -4.40
C CYS A 41 6.16 -25.54 -4.40
N LYS A 42 5.08 -25.26 -3.67
CA LYS A 42 4.43 -23.96 -3.57
C LYS A 42 4.32 -23.51 -2.12
N PHE A 43 4.54 -22.25 -1.88
CA PHE A 43 4.25 -21.57 -0.62
C PHE A 43 3.06 -20.64 -0.83
N VAL A 44 2.03 -20.81 -0.02
CA VAL A 44 0.77 -20.05 -0.13
C VAL A 44 0.51 -19.32 1.18
N ALA A 45 0.20 -18.03 1.10
CA ALA A 45 -0.24 -17.22 2.24
C ALA A 45 -1.45 -16.38 1.85
N THR A 46 -2.39 -16.20 2.79
CA THR A 46 -3.60 -15.40 2.54
C THR A 46 -4.04 -14.64 3.78
N ASP A 47 -4.70 -13.51 3.56
CA ASP A 47 -5.45 -12.76 4.58
C ASP A 47 -6.97 -12.84 4.36
N LEU A 48 -7.42 -13.73 3.48
CA LEU A 48 -8.78 -13.94 2.97
C LEU A 48 -9.24 -12.90 1.92
N GLU A 49 -8.58 -11.77 1.78
CA GLU A 49 -8.84 -10.79 0.72
C GLU A 49 -7.84 -10.92 -0.41
N ASN A 50 -6.59 -11.23 -0.05
CA ASN A 50 -5.47 -11.41 -0.97
C ASN A 50 -4.80 -12.74 -0.70
N GLU A 51 -4.32 -13.40 -1.74
CA GLU A 51 -3.53 -14.62 -1.67
C GLU A 51 -2.26 -14.46 -2.51
N ILE A 52 -1.13 -14.86 -1.94
CA ILE A 52 0.11 -15.03 -2.69
C ILE A 52 0.47 -16.50 -2.79
N THR A 53 0.79 -16.93 -3.98
CA THR A 53 1.37 -18.26 -4.27
C THR A 53 2.74 -18.08 -4.86
N ILE A 54 3.75 -18.73 -4.28
CA ILE A 54 5.15 -18.68 -4.73
C ILE A 54 5.60 -20.09 -5.07
N LYS A 55 6.02 -20.31 -6.32
CA LYS A 55 6.64 -21.55 -6.78
C LYS A 55 8.12 -21.53 -6.44
N LEU A 56 8.63 -22.63 -5.90
CA LEU A 56 10.03 -22.79 -5.55
C LEU A 56 10.73 -23.69 -6.57
N ASN A 57 11.67 -23.14 -7.33
CA ASN A 57 12.33 -23.85 -8.42
C ASN A 57 13.48 -24.75 -7.93
N SER A 58 14.09 -24.44 -6.77
CA SER A 58 15.18 -25.27 -6.19
C SER A 58 14.67 -26.40 -5.30
N ALA A 59 13.35 -26.43 -5.02
CA ALA A 59 12.80 -27.42 -4.10
C ALA A 59 12.74 -28.81 -4.74
N THR A 60 13.26 -29.79 -4.02
CA THR A 60 13.14 -31.23 -4.33
C THR A 60 12.46 -31.95 -3.17
N PHE A 61 11.65 -32.96 -3.45
CA PHE A 61 10.96 -33.73 -2.43
C PHE A 61 10.71 -35.17 -2.88
N ASP A 62 10.67 -36.10 -1.92
CA ASP A 62 10.58 -37.53 -2.21
C ASP A 62 9.14 -37.99 -2.47
N ASN A 63 8.16 -37.39 -1.76
CA ASN A 63 6.75 -37.71 -1.83
C ASN A 63 5.91 -36.45 -1.76
N ASP A 64 4.71 -36.49 -2.28
CA ASP A 64 3.72 -35.42 -2.12
C ASP A 64 3.50 -35.17 -0.63
N ILE A 65 3.59 -33.91 -0.23
CA ILE A 65 3.45 -33.48 1.15
C ILE A 65 2.82 -32.08 1.22
N SER A 66 1.95 -31.86 2.18
CA SER A 66 1.37 -30.54 2.43
C SER A 66 1.15 -30.32 3.92
N PHE A 67 1.44 -29.12 4.40
CA PHE A 67 1.27 -28.69 5.79
C PHE A 67 1.29 -27.17 5.89
N VAL A 68 0.69 -26.64 6.95
CA VAL A 68 0.82 -25.20 7.26
C VAL A 68 1.94 -24.99 8.25
N LEU A 69 2.98 -24.31 7.83
CA LEU A 69 4.14 -23.97 8.64
C LEU A 69 3.82 -22.76 9.50
N MET A 70 3.89 -22.91 10.82
CA MET A 70 3.58 -21.87 11.79
C MET A 70 4.86 -21.13 12.21
N ASP A 71 4.72 -20.09 13.03
CA ASP A 71 5.84 -19.30 13.62
C ASP A 71 6.94 -18.89 12.59
N ILE A 72 6.47 -18.30 11.50
CA ILE A 72 7.33 -17.82 10.41
C ILE A 72 8.39 -16.83 10.91
N ALA A 73 8.09 -16.06 11.95
CA ALA A 73 9.01 -15.06 12.51
C ALA A 73 10.23 -15.70 13.16
N SER A 74 10.05 -16.73 13.99
CA SER A 74 11.16 -17.46 14.63
C SER A 74 11.98 -18.23 13.59
N LEU A 75 11.31 -18.89 12.65
CA LEU A 75 11.99 -19.60 11.57
C LEU A 75 12.85 -18.63 10.73
N SER A 76 12.32 -17.49 10.34
CA SER A 76 13.05 -16.49 9.54
C SER A 76 14.31 -15.96 10.26
N LYS A 77 14.30 -15.89 11.59
CA LYS A 77 15.49 -15.54 12.40
C LYS A 77 16.51 -16.69 12.39
N ALA A 78 16.06 -17.94 12.60
CA ALA A 78 16.93 -19.11 12.64
C ALA A 78 17.62 -19.37 11.29
N ILE A 79 16.91 -19.27 10.17
CA ILE A 79 17.43 -19.51 8.82
C ILE A 79 18.62 -18.58 8.51
N LYS A 80 18.69 -17.38 9.07
CA LYS A 80 19.84 -16.48 8.86
C LYS A 80 21.16 -17.14 9.27
N LEU A 81 21.10 -18.01 10.28
CA LEU A 81 22.27 -18.74 10.86
C LEU A 81 22.54 -20.06 10.15
N PHE A 82 21.70 -20.52 9.23
CA PHE A 82 21.79 -21.79 8.53
C PHE A 82 22.74 -21.72 7.32
N GLY A 83 23.16 -22.88 6.82
CA GLY A 83 23.91 -23.03 5.57
C GLY A 83 23.00 -22.82 4.32
N GLU A 84 23.57 -23.03 3.14
CA GLU A 84 22.89 -22.76 1.86
C GLU A 84 21.78 -23.78 1.52
N VAL A 85 21.90 -25.00 2.02
CA VAL A 85 20.91 -26.07 1.80
C VAL A 85 20.08 -26.25 3.05
N ILE A 86 18.77 -26.18 2.89
CA ILE A 86 17.78 -26.32 3.97
C ILE A 86 16.94 -27.56 3.70
N THR A 87 16.70 -28.35 4.74
CA THR A 87 15.84 -29.52 4.69
C THR A 87 14.66 -29.37 5.65
N PHE A 88 13.49 -29.83 5.22
CA PHE A 88 12.27 -29.93 6.03
C PHE A 88 11.91 -31.39 6.20
N GLU A 89 11.75 -31.81 7.42
CA GLU A 89 11.33 -33.16 7.78
C GLU A 89 10.12 -33.09 8.72
N GLN A 90 9.05 -33.80 8.39
CA GLN A 90 7.89 -33.84 9.25
C GLN A 90 8.11 -34.87 10.38
N VAL A 91 7.93 -34.42 11.60
CA VAL A 91 8.03 -35.23 12.82
C VAL A 91 6.79 -34.93 13.69
N ASP A 92 5.85 -35.85 13.71
CA ASP A 92 4.55 -35.67 14.35
C ASP A 92 3.83 -34.40 13.84
N ASN A 93 3.38 -33.54 14.76
CA ASN A 93 2.71 -32.26 14.46
C ASN A 93 3.71 -31.10 14.34
N SER A 94 4.93 -31.37 13.88
CA SER A 94 5.98 -30.37 13.76
C SER A 94 6.83 -30.63 12.52
N ILE A 95 7.46 -29.58 12.04
CA ILE A 95 8.49 -29.64 11.00
C ILE A 95 9.83 -29.35 11.64
N VAL A 96 10.79 -30.24 11.46
CA VAL A 96 12.20 -30.00 11.76
C VAL A 96 12.83 -29.39 10.53
N VAL A 97 13.23 -28.12 10.64
CA VAL A 97 13.96 -27.40 9.60
C VAL A 97 15.43 -27.41 9.98
N SER A 98 16.29 -27.96 9.10
CA SER A 98 17.70 -28.18 9.41
C SER A 98 18.63 -27.77 8.29
N SER A 99 19.90 -27.52 8.66
CA SER A 99 21.01 -27.27 7.74
C SER A 99 22.33 -27.63 8.41
N GLY A 100 22.97 -28.72 7.97
CA GLY A 100 24.15 -29.29 8.64
C GLY A 100 23.83 -29.68 10.09
N SER A 101 24.59 -29.16 11.06
CA SER A 101 24.39 -29.43 12.50
C SER A 101 23.34 -28.54 13.17
N LYS A 102 22.72 -27.61 12.45
CA LYS A 102 21.73 -26.67 13.00
C LYS A 102 20.32 -27.09 12.67
N SER A 103 19.42 -27.01 13.62
CA SER A 103 18.02 -27.31 13.41
C SER A 103 17.11 -26.43 14.27
N ILE A 104 15.88 -26.27 13.83
CA ILE A 104 14.77 -25.69 14.57
C ILE A 104 13.52 -26.54 14.36
N LYS A 105 12.79 -26.78 15.45
CA LYS A 105 11.50 -27.47 15.38
C LYS A 105 10.40 -26.42 15.40
N VAL A 106 9.52 -26.44 14.37
CA VAL A 106 8.45 -25.48 14.16
C VAL A 106 7.11 -26.22 14.17
N LYS A 107 6.10 -25.69 14.86
CA LYS A 107 4.73 -26.23 14.84
C LYS A 107 4.20 -26.21 13.41
N CYS A 108 3.47 -27.25 13.02
CA CYS A 108 2.70 -27.28 11.79
C CYS A 108 1.23 -27.68 12.06
N LEU A 109 0.35 -27.27 11.18
CA LEU A 109 -1.06 -27.68 11.13
C LEU A 109 -1.32 -28.47 9.84
N ASP A 110 -2.43 -29.19 9.79
CA ASP A 110 -2.86 -29.89 8.58
C ASP A 110 -3.19 -28.86 7.49
N SER A 111 -2.69 -29.06 6.29
CA SER A 111 -2.99 -28.22 5.12
C SER A 111 -4.50 -28.13 4.83
N LYS A 112 -5.30 -29.12 5.23
CA LYS A 112 -6.77 -29.12 5.10
C LYS A 112 -7.45 -28.05 5.94
N GLU A 113 -6.78 -27.54 6.99
CA GLU A 113 -7.29 -26.44 7.80
C GLU A 113 -7.09 -25.09 7.12
N PHE A 114 -6.19 -25.04 6.12
CA PHE A 114 -5.92 -23.80 5.36
C PHE A 114 -7.08 -23.53 4.40
N PRO A 115 -7.62 -22.31 4.36
CA PRO A 115 -8.72 -21.99 3.47
C PRO A 115 -8.34 -22.26 2.01
N GLU A 116 -9.15 -23.09 1.33
CA GLU A 116 -9.05 -23.21 -0.12
C GLU A 116 -9.60 -21.94 -0.75
N TYR A 117 -8.70 -21.03 -1.06
CA TYR A 117 -9.05 -19.82 -1.79
C TYR A 117 -9.03 -20.14 -3.29
N ASN A 118 -10.08 -20.86 -3.74
CA ASN A 118 -10.21 -21.21 -5.15
C ASN A 118 -10.66 -19.98 -5.96
N LEU A 119 -9.77 -18.99 -6.05
CA LEU A 119 -10.01 -17.73 -6.78
C LEU A 119 -10.10 -17.93 -8.30
N LEU A 120 -9.87 -19.14 -8.80
CA LEU A 120 -9.76 -19.39 -10.24
C LEU A 120 -10.78 -20.38 -10.79
N GLY A 121 -11.69 -20.94 -9.97
CA GLY A 121 -12.64 -21.96 -10.43
C GLY A 121 -13.41 -21.52 -11.69
N GLU A 122 -13.97 -20.33 -11.69
CA GLU A 122 -14.70 -19.73 -12.83
C GLU A 122 -14.28 -18.28 -13.08
N PHE A 123 -12.97 -17.98 -13.00
CA PHE A 123 -12.44 -16.66 -13.27
C PHE A 123 -12.43 -16.39 -14.77
N LYS A 124 -13.34 -15.52 -15.22
CA LYS A 124 -13.41 -15.06 -16.60
C LYS A 124 -12.64 -13.74 -16.75
N VAL A 125 -11.52 -13.78 -17.43
CA VAL A 125 -10.69 -12.62 -17.72
C VAL A 125 -11.43 -11.65 -18.64
N ASN A 126 -11.52 -10.38 -18.22
CA ASN A 126 -12.07 -9.28 -19.00
C ASN A 126 -10.96 -8.41 -19.60
N SER A 127 -9.87 -8.21 -18.87
CA SER A 127 -8.73 -7.38 -19.30
C SER A 127 -7.41 -7.98 -18.82
N GLN A 128 -6.35 -7.75 -19.60
CA GLN A 128 -4.98 -8.17 -19.31
C GLN A 128 -4.04 -7.02 -19.62
N PHE A 129 -3.11 -6.74 -18.70
CA PHE A 129 -2.11 -5.68 -18.81
C PHE A 129 -0.73 -6.22 -18.46
N LYS A 130 0.27 -5.94 -19.30
CA LYS A 130 1.67 -6.24 -19.00
C LYS A 130 2.28 -5.08 -18.22
N VAL A 131 2.67 -5.32 -16.98
CA VAL A 131 3.16 -4.27 -16.09
C VAL A 131 4.31 -4.77 -15.21
N ASN A 132 5.18 -3.84 -14.80
CA ASN A 132 6.15 -4.11 -13.75
C ASN A 132 5.51 -3.84 -12.40
N GLY A 133 5.45 -4.84 -11.52
CA GLY A 133 4.76 -4.74 -10.22
C GLY A 133 5.39 -3.72 -9.29
N LYS A 134 6.73 -3.57 -9.31
CA LYS A 134 7.42 -2.56 -8.50
C LYS A 134 7.06 -1.13 -8.96
N GLU A 135 7.04 -0.90 -10.28
CA GLU A 135 6.69 0.40 -10.83
C GLU A 135 5.22 0.73 -10.58
N LEU A 136 4.32 -0.24 -10.78
CA LEU A 136 2.90 -0.10 -10.47
C LEU A 136 2.67 0.13 -8.98
N GLY A 137 3.36 -0.59 -8.11
CA GLY A 137 3.32 -0.40 -6.66
C GLY A 137 3.82 1.00 -6.25
N ASN A 138 4.89 1.49 -6.86
CA ASN A 138 5.38 2.84 -6.63
C ASN A 138 4.37 3.90 -7.06
N LEU A 139 3.70 3.72 -8.20
CA LEU A 139 2.63 4.61 -8.65
C LEU A 139 1.48 4.64 -7.63
N CYS A 140 1.02 3.48 -7.19
CA CYS A 140 -0.05 3.38 -6.18
C CYS A 140 0.36 4.02 -4.84
N ASN A 141 1.59 3.85 -4.39
CA ASN A 141 2.09 4.42 -3.14
C ASN A 141 2.06 5.95 -3.14
N LYS A 142 2.17 6.60 -4.32
CA LYS A 142 2.02 8.05 -4.45
C LYS A 142 0.63 8.56 -4.07
N VAL A 143 -0.40 7.72 -4.10
CA VAL A 143 -1.77 8.11 -3.78
C VAL A 143 -2.36 7.37 -2.57
N ALA A 144 -1.85 6.19 -2.23
CA ALA A 144 -2.40 5.31 -1.20
C ALA A 144 -2.48 5.94 0.21
N TYR A 145 -1.66 6.95 0.52
CA TYR A 145 -1.74 7.67 1.79
C TYR A 145 -3.04 8.48 1.94
N ALA A 146 -3.71 8.81 0.83
CA ALA A 146 -4.93 9.60 0.80
C ALA A 146 -6.22 8.78 0.98
N VAL A 147 -6.16 7.46 1.09
CA VAL A 147 -7.33 6.62 1.34
C VAL A 147 -7.95 6.91 2.71
N SER A 148 -9.26 6.76 2.81
CA SER A 148 -9.97 6.83 4.08
C SER A 148 -9.64 5.61 4.97
N LYS A 149 -9.66 5.83 6.29
CA LYS A 149 -9.63 4.75 7.28
C LYS A 149 -11.01 4.42 7.83
N GLU A 150 -12.03 5.16 7.42
CA GLU A 150 -13.41 5.00 7.85
C GLU A 150 -14.11 3.95 6.98
N LEU A 151 -14.62 2.91 7.61
CA LEU A 151 -15.30 1.79 6.93
C LEU A 151 -16.74 2.11 6.52
N GLU A 152 -17.30 3.22 6.96
CA GLU A 152 -18.67 3.65 6.60
C GLU A 152 -18.80 3.98 5.11
N ARG A 153 -17.69 4.36 4.46
CA ARG A 153 -17.61 4.60 3.02
C ARG A 153 -16.52 3.71 2.40
N PRO A 154 -16.80 2.42 2.20
CA PRO A 154 -15.77 1.45 1.79
C PRO A 154 -15.03 1.84 0.52
N VAL A 155 -15.69 2.46 -0.47
CA VAL A 155 -15.05 2.91 -1.72
C VAL A 155 -13.91 3.88 -1.49
N LEU A 156 -13.95 4.71 -0.42
CA LEU A 156 -12.89 5.65 -0.09
C LEU A 156 -11.68 4.98 0.58
N THR A 157 -11.79 3.72 1.01
CA THR A 157 -10.66 2.95 1.56
C THR A 157 -9.79 2.34 0.46
N THR A 158 -10.09 2.64 -0.80
CA THR A 158 -9.43 2.06 -1.97
C THR A 158 -8.61 3.08 -2.75
N VAL A 159 -7.63 2.55 -3.48
CA VAL A 159 -6.96 3.23 -4.57
C VAL A 159 -7.75 2.95 -5.84
N CYS A 160 -8.20 3.99 -6.53
CA CYS A 160 -9.01 3.91 -7.74
C CYS A 160 -8.14 4.13 -8.97
N PHE A 161 -8.14 3.16 -9.87
CA PHE A 161 -7.67 3.34 -11.24
C PHE A 161 -8.85 3.75 -12.11
N ARG A 162 -8.75 4.91 -12.72
CA ARG A 162 -9.78 5.51 -13.57
C ARG A 162 -9.16 6.04 -14.85
N LYS A 163 -9.69 5.62 -16.00
CA LYS A 163 -9.13 6.03 -17.29
C LYS A 163 -7.60 5.87 -17.30
N ASN A 164 -6.87 6.97 -17.41
CA ASN A 164 -5.42 7.05 -17.48
C ASN A 164 -4.77 7.64 -16.22
N TYR A 165 -5.45 7.61 -15.06
CA TYR A 165 -4.88 8.07 -13.80
C TYR A 165 -5.23 7.16 -12.63
N VAL A 166 -4.44 7.30 -11.55
CA VAL A 166 -4.69 6.66 -10.27
C VAL A 166 -4.99 7.74 -9.24
N THR A 167 -5.98 7.51 -8.40
CA THR A 167 -6.41 8.49 -7.40
C THR A 167 -6.85 7.82 -6.10
N ALA A 168 -6.76 8.57 -5.02
CA ALA A 168 -7.35 8.22 -3.73
C ALA A 168 -7.86 9.48 -3.04
N THR A 169 -8.86 9.32 -2.17
CA THR A 169 -9.43 10.42 -1.38
C THR A 169 -10.02 9.89 -0.07
N ASN A 170 -9.97 10.71 0.97
CA ASN A 170 -10.67 10.47 2.23
C ASN A 170 -11.85 11.44 2.47
N GLY A 171 -12.23 12.19 1.42
CA GLY A 171 -13.27 13.22 1.48
C GLY A 171 -12.75 14.62 1.84
N PHE A 172 -11.51 14.76 2.34
CA PHE A 172 -10.87 16.05 2.67
C PHE A 172 -9.67 16.36 1.79
N ILE A 173 -9.06 15.33 1.24
CA ILE A 173 -7.92 15.43 0.33
C ILE A 173 -8.15 14.57 -0.90
N ILE A 174 -7.53 14.95 -2.00
CA ILE A 174 -7.44 14.14 -3.23
C ILE A 174 -5.96 14.05 -3.61
N SER A 175 -5.48 12.84 -3.86
CA SER A 175 -4.22 12.59 -4.50
C SER A 175 -4.47 11.96 -5.87
N LYS A 176 -3.90 12.51 -6.93
CA LYS A 176 -4.07 12.06 -8.31
C LYS A 176 -2.74 12.05 -9.02
N VAL A 177 -2.43 10.95 -9.70
CA VAL A 177 -1.20 10.76 -10.48
C VAL A 177 -1.56 10.09 -11.80
N ASP A 178 -0.93 10.49 -12.89
CA ASP A 178 -1.17 9.89 -14.20
C ASP A 178 -0.71 8.43 -14.24
N ASN A 179 -1.52 7.59 -14.86
CA ASN A 179 -1.24 6.18 -15.09
C ASN A 179 -0.81 5.97 -16.55
N ASN A 180 0.48 5.73 -16.76
CA ASN A 180 1.05 5.49 -18.08
C ASN A 180 1.21 3.99 -18.41
N PHE A 181 0.72 3.08 -17.54
CA PHE A 181 0.85 1.64 -17.75
C PHE A 181 -0.30 1.07 -18.57
N PHE A 182 -1.52 1.51 -18.27
CA PHE A 182 -2.73 1.05 -18.96
C PHE A 182 -3.91 1.99 -18.75
N GLU A 183 -4.89 1.92 -19.64
CA GLU A 183 -6.15 2.65 -19.51
C GLU A 183 -7.26 1.73 -19.00
N CYS A 184 -8.12 2.26 -18.15
CA CYS A 184 -9.27 1.55 -17.60
C CYS A 184 -10.57 2.07 -18.25
N GLU A 185 -11.37 1.17 -18.81
CA GLU A 185 -12.73 1.53 -19.29
C GLU A 185 -13.68 1.79 -18.11
N LYS A 186 -13.48 1.08 -16.99
CA LYS A 186 -14.25 1.19 -15.77
C LYS A 186 -13.31 1.40 -14.58
N ASP A 187 -13.83 2.01 -13.51
CA ASP A 187 -13.08 2.16 -12.26
C ASP A 187 -12.69 0.80 -11.69
N LEU A 188 -11.41 0.66 -11.34
CA LEU A 188 -10.88 -0.51 -10.63
C LEU A 188 -10.49 -0.08 -9.21
N LEU A 189 -11.17 -0.65 -8.21
CA LEU A 189 -11.02 -0.26 -6.81
C LEU A 189 -10.20 -1.31 -6.06
N PHE A 190 -8.91 -1.06 -5.92
CA PHE A 190 -8.00 -1.92 -5.17
C PHE A 190 -7.91 -1.47 -3.71
N SER A 191 -7.95 -2.40 -2.76
CA SER A 191 -7.67 -2.06 -1.36
C SER A 191 -6.25 -1.50 -1.22
N ASP A 192 -6.04 -0.60 -0.24
CA ASP A 192 -4.71 -0.08 0.13
C ASP A 192 -3.71 -1.21 0.38
N ARG A 193 -4.18 -2.33 0.91
CA ARG A 193 -3.37 -3.51 1.14
C ARG A 193 -2.95 -4.21 -0.16
N ALA A 194 -3.88 -4.39 -1.10
CA ALA A 194 -3.61 -5.03 -2.38
C ALA A 194 -2.52 -4.30 -3.17
N VAL A 195 -2.62 -2.97 -3.28
CA VAL A 195 -1.64 -2.18 -4.05
C VAL A 195 -0.23 -2.22 -3.47
N LYS A 196 -0.10 -2.36 -2.15
CA LYS A 196 1.20 -2.53 -1.47
C LYS A 196 1.85 -3.89 -1.73
N LEU A 197 1.08 -4.88 -2.17
CA LEU A 197 1.58 -6.19 -2.53
C LEU A 197 2.06 -6.28 -3.98
N PHE A 198 1.70 -5.33 -4.84
CA PHE A 198 2.10 -5.34 -6.25
C PHE A 198 3.62 -5.37 -6.43
N GLU A 199 4.38 -4.70 -5.56
CA GLU A 199 5.84 -4.71 -5.58
C GLU A 199 6.48 -6.10 -5.43
N LEU A 200 5.70 -7.11 -4.98
CA LEU A 200 6.18 -8.49 -4.84
C LEU A 200 6.32 -9.21 -6.17
N ILE A 201 5.60 -8.73 -7.20
CA ILE A 201 5.63 -9.25 -8.56
C ILE A 201 6.70 -8.52 -9.37
N GLY A 202 7.40 -9.25 -10.22
CA GLY A 202 8.34 -8.68 -11.17
C GLY A 202 7.64 -8.07 -12.40
N ASN A 203 8.20 -8.32 -13.58
CA ASN A 203 7.49 -8.10 -14.83
C ASN A 203 6.46 -9.21 -15.01
N GLY A 204 5.21 -8.87 -15.07
CA GLY A 204 4.13 -9.84 -15.06
C GLY A 204 2.88 -9.36 -15.79
N ASP A 205 1.88 -10.21 -15.77
CA ASP A 205 0.57 -9.96 -16.36
C ASP A 205 -0.46 -9.70 -15.24
N LEU A 206 -1.10 -8.53 -15.29
CA LEU A 206 -2.24 -8.20 -14.43
C LEU A 206 -3.54 -8.50 -15.18
N TYR A 207 -4.26 -9.49 -14.69
CA TYR A 207 -5.57 -9.88 -15.19
C TYR A 207 -6.66 -9.29 -14.29
N ILE A 208 -7.68 -8.70 -14.93
CA ILE A 208 -8.91 -8.28 -14.26
C ILE A 208 -10.03 -9.12 -14.83
N GLY A 209 -10.86 -9.67 -13.98
CA GLY A 209 -11.94 -10.55 -14.41
C GLY A 209 -13.06 -10.66 -13.40
N VAL A 210 -14.07 -11.45 -13.76
CA VAL A 210 -15.26 -11.68 -12.93
C VAL A 210 -15.26 -13.14 -12.47
N TYR A 211 -15.52 -13.32 -11.18
CA TYR A 211 -15.73 -14.62 -10.56
C TYR A 211 -17.23 -14.81 -10.25
N ASN A 212 -17.75 -15.99 -10.54
CA ASN A 212 -19.18 -16.33 -10.31
C ASN A 212 -20.16 -15.23 -10.79
N SER A 213 -19.90 -14.65 -11.97
CA SER A 213 -20.74 -13.68 -12.65
C SER A 213 -20.88 -12.28 -12.03
N SER A 214 -20.37 -12.01 -10.83
CA SER A 214 -20.54 -10.71 -10.15
C SER A 214 -19.29 -10.16 -9.47
N ASP A 215 -18.44 -11.01 -8.92
CA ASP A 215 -17.34 -10.58 -8.08
C ASP A 215 -16.12 -10.19 -8.94
N LEU A 216 -15.80 -8.91 -8.97
CA LEU A 216 -14.65 -8.42 -9.68
C LEU A 216 -13.37 -8.78 -8.92
N ARG A 217 -12.43 -9.39 -9.60
CA ARG A 217 -11.17 -9.89 -9.02
C ARG A 217 -9.97 -9.55 -9.90
N TYR A 218 -8.79 -9.63 -9.31
CA TYR A 218 -7.53 -9.53 -10.02
C TYR A 218 -6.65 -10.76 -9.78
N CYS A 219 -5.81 -11.05 -10.77
CA CYS A 219 -4.67 -11.95 -10.66
C CYS A 219 -3.46 -11.23 -11.27
N PHE A 220 -2.43 -11.02 -10.48
CA PHE A 220 -1.19 -10.43 -10.94
C PHE A 220 -0.08 -11.46 -10.78
N GLU A 221 0.53 -11.87 -11.86
CA GLU A 221 1.48 -12.99 -11.83
C GLU A 221 2.68 -12.79 -12.75
N ASP A 222 3.81 -13.33 -12.32
CA ASP A 222 5.01 -13.61 -13.11
C ASP A 222 5.25 -15.13 -13.19
N GLU A 223 6.42 -15.56 -13.65
CA GLU A 223 6.75 -16.98 -13.79
C GLU A 223 6.62 -17.79 -12.49
N ASN A 224 6.94 -17.17 -11.35
CA ASN A 224 7.07 -17.88 -10.07
C ASN A 224 6.09 -17.42 -9.01
N ILE A 225 5.47 -16.26 -9.17
CA ILE A 225 4.63 -15.64 -8.16
C ILE A 225 3.28 -15.30 -8.76
N SER A 226 2.22 -15.65 -8.05
CA SER A 226 0.85 -15.24 -8.37
C SER A 226 0.24 -14.58 -7.14
N LEU A 227 -0.19 -13.33 -7.31
CA LEU A 227 -0.92 -12.55 -6.32
C LEU A 227 -2.36 -12.39 -6.80
N LYS A 228 -3.32 -12.83 -6.00
CA LYS A 228 -4.74 -12.81 -6.33
C LYS A 228 -5.48 -12.04 -5.26
N GLY A 229 -6.60 -11.42 -5.64
CA GLY A 229 -7.43 -10.74 -4.66
C GLY A 229 -8.74 -10.22 -5.23
N MET A 230 -9.52 -9.60 -4.34
CA MET A 230 -10.81 -9.00 -4.68
C MET A 230 -10.65 -7.52 -4.98
N LEU A 231 -11.44 -7.03 -5.93
CA LEU A 231 -11.67 -5.62 -6.14
C LEU A 231 -12.96 -5.22 -5.43
N LEU A 232 -12.97 -4.03 -4.85
CA LEU A 232 -14.18 -3.53 -4.21
C LEU A 232 -15.19 -3.14 -5.29
N SER A 233 -16.44 -3.53 -5.09
CA SER A 233 -17.55 -3.09 -5.94
C SER A 233 -18.12 -1.78 -5.42
N GLY A 234 -18.43 -0.85 -6.32
CA GLY A 234 -19.04 0.43 -5.97
C GLY A 234 -18.67 1.54 -6.94
N SER A 235 -19.22 2.73 -6.73
CA SER A 235 -18.92 3.92 -7.53
C SER A 235 -17.97 4.83 -6.74
N PHE A 236 -16.76 5.04 -7.28
CA PHE A 236 -15.82 5.99 -6.70
C PHE A 236 -16.28 7.43 -7.00
N PRO A 237 -16.13 8.38 -6.08
CA PRO A 237 -16.52 9.77 -6.32
C PRO A 237 -15.82 10.37 -7.55
N ASP A 238 -16.51 11.26 -8.24
CA ASP A 238 -15.88 12.01 -9.34
C ASP A 238 -14.99 13.13 -8.78
N VAL A 239 -13.70 12.82 -8.64
CA VAL A 239 -12.71 13.77 -8.12
C VAL A 239 -12.47 14.96 -9.04
N GLU A 240 -12.72 14.81 -10.35
CA GLU A 240 -12.53 15.87 -11.34
C GLU A 240 -13.49 17.06 -11.10
N CYS A 241 -14.66 16.80 -10.51
CA CYS A 241 -15.61 17.85 -10.15
C CYS A 241 -15.14 18.75 -9.01
N VAL A 242 -14.23 18.25 -8.17
CA VAL A 242 -13.70 18.95 -6.98
C VAL A 242 -12.38 19.66 -7.26
N ILE A 243 -11.59 19.15 -8.22
CA ILE A 243 -10.33 19.77 -8.61
C ILE A 243 -10.62 21.13 -9.26
N PRO A 244 -10.05 22.24 -8.75
CA PRO A 244 -10.28 23.56 -9.33
C PRO A 244 -9.81 23.61 -10.78
N LYS A 245 -10.66 24.13 -11.68
CA LYS A 245 -10.34 24.19 -13.14
C LYS A 245 -9.51 25.40 -13.51
N ASP A 246 -9.60 26.49 -12.74
CA ASP A 246 -8.95 27.77 -13.03
C ASP A 246 -7.67 27.97 -12.21
N ILE A 247 -6.88 26.91 -12.03
CA ILE A 247 -5.63 26.93 -11.23
C ILE A 247 -4.65 27.99 -11.73
N TYR A 248 -4.70 28.34 -13.02
CA TYR A 248 -3.82 29.37 -13.61
C TYR A 248 -4.00 30.75 -12.98
N ASN A 249 -5.17 31.03 -12.39
CA ASN A 249 -5.49 32.32 -11.74
C ASN A 249 -5.21 32.31 -10.24
N PHE A 250 -4.69 31.19 -9.70
CA PHE A 250 -4.40 31.09 -8.26
C PHE A 250 -3.10 31.81 -7.92
N THR A 251 -3.03 32.33 -6.70
CA THR A 251 -1.77 32.81 -6.15
C THR A 251 -0.86 31.60 -5.91
N LYS A 252 0.39 31.72 -6.36
CA LYS A 252 1.35 30.62 -6.35
C LYS A 252 2.47 30.91 -5.37
N TYR A 253 2.75 29.95 -4.49
CA TYR A 253 3.83 30.01 -3.53
C TYR A 253 4.78 28.85 -3.77
N THR A 254 6.04 29.13 -4.08
CA THR A 254 7.09 28.12 -4.17
C THR A 254 7.62 27.83 -2.77
N ILE A 255 7.67 26.55 -2.42
CA ILE A 255 8.06 26.09 -1.09
C ILE A 255 9.12 25.00 -1.22
N ASN A 256 10.21 25.12 -0.45
CA ASN A 256 11.17 24.04 -0.31
C ASN A 256 10.50 22.86 0.40
N ARG A 257 10.40 21.71 -0.28
CA ARG A 257 9.66 20.54 0.17
C ARG A 257 10.21 19.95 1.47
N LEU A 258 11.53 19.82 1.59
CA LEU A 258 12.15 19.20 2.77
C LEU A 258 12.03 20.09 4.00
N GLU A 259 12.28 21.39 3.88
CA GLU A 259 12.10 22.37 4.96
C GLU A 259 10.64 22.34 5.47
N PHE A 260 9.68 22.29 4.53
CA PHE A 260 8.26 22.26 4.90
C PHE A 260 7.84 20.94 5.55
N ILE A 261 8.38 19.79 5.11
CA ILE A 261 8.20 18.49 5.76
C ILE A 261 8.67 18.56 7.22
N ASP A 262 9.85 19.09 7.49
CA ASP A 262 10.43 19.17 8.84
C ASP A 262 9.59 20.08 9.75
N ALA A 263 9.10 21.20 9.22
CA ALA A 263 8.20 22.10 9.93
C ALA A 263 6.87 21.42 10.27
N LEU A 264 6.24 20.74 9.30
CA LEU A 264 4.99 20.01 9.53
C LEU A 264 5.17 18.81 10.49
N ASP A 265 6.30 18.10 10.43
CA ASP A 265 6.62 17.02 11.36
C ASP A 265 6.68 17.53 12.81
N SER A 266 7.28 18.70 13.01
CA SER A 266 7.31 19.36 14.31
C SER A 266 5.90 19.70 14.83
N MET A 267 5.03 20.21 13.97
CA MET A 267 3.62 20.46 14.31
C MET A 267 2.86 19.18 14.66
N ILE A 268 3.11 18.09 13.92
CA ILE A 268 2.49 16.78 14.17
C ILE A 268 2.96 16.19 15.51
N LYS A 269 4.23 16.33 15.85
CA LYS A 269 4.82 15.86 17.12
C LYS A 269 4.18 16.51 18.34
N ILE A 270 3.84 17.80 18.27
CA ILE A 270 3.07 18.48 19.32
C ILE A 270 1.57 18.21 19.25
N LYS A 271 1.15 17.23 18.42
CA LYS A 271 -0.26 16.83 18.22
C LYS A 271 -1.15 17.93 17.65
N CYS A 272 -0.58 18.93 16.98
CA CYS A 272 -1.34 19.98 16.30
C CYS A 272 -2.17 19.38 15.16
N ARG A 273 -3.46 19.67 15.13
CA ARG A 273 -4.41 19.17 14.12
C ARG A 273 -4.77 20.22 13.07
N CYS A 274 -4.44 21.47 13.32
CA CYS A 274 -4.71 22.59 12.43
C CYS A 274 -3.54 23.55 12.48
N VAL A 275 -2.99 23.89 11.34
CA VAL A 275 -1.97 24.94 11.20
C VAL A 275 -2.51 26.05 10.32
N LYS A 276 -2.12 27.29 10.63
CA LYS A 276 -2.36 28.48 9.80
C LYS A 276 -1.05 28.86 9.13
N LEU A 277 -1.08 29.00 7.81
CA LEU A 277 0.02 29.56 7.04
C LEU A 277 -0.24 31.04 6.78
N SER A 278 0.64 31.92 7.24
CA SER A 278 0.47 33.37 7.16
C SER A 278 1.81 34.08 7.10
N GLY A 279 2.02 34.96 6.11
CA GLY A 279 3.33 35.53 5.85
C GLY A 279 4.37 34.44 5.60
N ASN A 280 5.44 34.45 6.36
CA ASN A 280 6.48 33.41 6.31
C ASN A 280 6.37 32.36 7.43
N LYS A 281 5.20 32.27 8.12
CA LYS A 281 5.06 31.42 9.31
C LYS A 281 4.03 30.34 9.16
N ILE A 282 4.34 29.13 9.69
CA ILE A 282 3.38 28.10 10.04
C ILE A 282 3.06 28.24 11.53
N ILE A 283 1.80 28.45 11.87
CA ILE A 283 1.35 28.77 13.22
C ILE A 283 0.38 27.67 13.67
N ALA A 284 0.64 27.06 14.82
CA ALA A 284 -0.24 26.09 15.42
C ALA A 284 -1.58 26.72 15.84
N GLN A 285 -2.70 26.08 15.50
CA GLN A 285 -4.04 26.60 15.79
C GLN A 285 -4.79 25.67 16.74
N LYS A 286 -5.38 26.23 17.80
CA LYS A 286 -6.31 25.54 18.69
C LYS A 286 -7.64 25.39 17.97
N LEU A 287 -8.22 24.20 18.01
CA LEU A 287 -9.56 23.94 17.50
C LEU A 287 -10.54 23.98 18.67
N GLU A 288 -11.58 24.83 18.61
CA GLU A 288 -12.62 24.93 19.64
C GLU A 288 -13.36 23.60 19.87
N SER A 289 -13.42 22.74 18.86
CA SER A 289 -14.03 21.41 18.94
C SER A 289 -13.27 20.41 19.82
N VAL A 290 -12.02 20.72 20.23
CA VAL A 290 -11.16 19.84 21.04
C VAL A 290 -10.83 20.54 22.35
N LYS A 291 -11.77 20.48 23.31
CA LYS A 291 -11.73 21.25 24.58
C LYS A 291 -10.56 20.91 25.52
N ASP A 292 -9.95 19.74 25.41
CA ASP A 292 -8.96 19.24 26.38
C ASP A 292 -7.52 19.21 25.86
N MET A 293 -7.22 19.86 24.75
CA MET A 293 -5.88 19.86 24.20
C MET A 293 -5.12 21.13 24.59
N GLU A 294 -4.19 21.00 25.53
CA GLU A 294 -3.17 22.02 25.76
C GLU A 294 -2.20 22.05 24.58
N LEU A 295 -2.46 22.92 23.60
CA LEU A 295 -1.55 23.17 22.51
C LEU A 295 -0.69 24.39 22.88
N PRO A 296 0.64 24.29 22.87
CA PRO A 296 1.52 25.42 23.09
C PRO A 296 1.36 26.46 21.96
N ASP A 297 1.65 27.71 22.25
CA ASP A 297 1.83 28.71 21.20
C ASP A 297 3.14 28.37 20.47
N TYR A 298 3.01 27.86 19.26
CA TYR A 298 4.14 27.36 18.48
C TYR A 298 4.05 27.85 17.05
N GLU A 299 5.11 28.45 16.59
CA GLU A 299 5.25 28.93 15.22
C GLU A 299 6.63 28.59 14.65
N ILE A 300 6.70 28.40 13.34
CA ILE A 300 7.94 28.11 12.60
C ILE A 300 8.01 29.05 11.41
N GLU A 301 9.13 29.71 11.22
CA GLU A 301 9.41 30.51 10.02
C GLU A 301 9.90 29.62 8.88
N ILE A 302 9.40 29.88 7.68
CA ILE A 302 9.79 29.20 6.44
C ILE A 302 10.54 30.21 5.57
N ALA A 303 11.74 29.86 5.17
CA ALA A 303 12.57 30.71 4.35
C ALA A 303 11.91 31.02 2.99
N ASN A 304 12.08 32.24 2.52
CA ASN A 304 11.61 32.71 1.21
C ASN A 304 10.10 32.57 0.95
N LEU A 305 9.30 32.34 1.98
CA LEU A 305 7.85 32.27 1.88
C LEU A 305 7.22 33.60 2.31
N ASN A 306 6.22 34.08 1.57
CA ASN A 306 5.40 35.21 1.97
C ASN A 306 3.96 35.00 1.49
N VAL A 307 3.13 34.45 2.35
CA VAL A 307 1.72 34.18 2.08
C VAL A 307 0.88 35.43 2.38
N GLU A 308 0.41 36.09 1.33
CA GLU A 308 -0.39 37.30 1.46
C GLU A 308 -1.75 37.07 2.12
N GLN A 309 -2.41 35.97 1.77
CA GLN A 309 -3.72 35.60 2.29
C GLN A 309 -3.63 34.31 3.11
N ALA A 310 -3.73 34.47 4.43
CA ALA A 310 -3.60 33.36 5.35
C ALA A 310 -4.70 32.30 5.15
N PHE A 311 -4.31 31.04 5.20
CA PHE A 311 -5.23 29.90 5.15
C PHE A 311 -4.80 28.80 6.13
N ALA A 312 -5.72 27.91 6.48
CA ALA A 312 -5.46 26.87 7.45
C ALA A 312 -5.76 25.47 6.89
N PHE A 313 -5.01 24.48 7.38
CA PHE A 313 -5.13 23.09 6.94
C PHE A 313 -4.65 22.10 8.01
N ASN A 314 -4.99 20.83 7.80
CA ASN A 314 -4.47 19.75 8.64
C ASN A 314 -3.01 19.45 8.25
N PRO A 315 -2.03 19.63 9.16
CA PRO A 315 -0.62 19.44 8.85
C PRO A 315 -0.29 18.02 8.40
N LYS A 316 -1.01 17.03 8.92
CA LYS A 316 -0.78 15.62 8.58
C LYS A 316 -1.08 15.32 7.11
N PHE A 317 -2.13 15.93 6.54
CA PHE A 317 -2.51 15.71 5.15
C PHE A 317 -1.45 16.21 4.18
N VAL A 318 -0.95 17.42 4.42
CA VAL A 318 0.10 18.02 3.58
C VAL A 318 1.44 17.33 3.79
N TYR A 319 1.78 16.97 5.03
CA TYR A 319 2.98 16.17 5.33
C TYR A 319 3.01 14.86 4.56
N ASP A 320 1.91 14.11 4.60
CA ASP A 320 1.82 12.82 3.91
C ASP A 320 1.93 12.98 2.38
N ALA A 321 1.32 14.02 1.83
CA ALA A 321 1.44 14.33 0.41
C ALA A 321 2.89 14.64 0.01
N LEU A 322 3.53 15.57 0.70
CA LEU A 322 4.90 15.97 0.42
C LEU A 322 5.92 14.84 0.56
N LYS A 323 5.66 13.91 1.48
CA LYS A 323 6.54 12.78 1.74
C LYS A 323 6.37 11.62 0.77
N ASN A 324 5.14 11.33 0.36
CA ASN A 324 4.83 10.10 -0.39
C ASN A 324 4.60 10.34 -1.88
N GLN A 325 4.07 11.50 -2.26
CA GLN A 325 3.72 11.78 -3.65
C GLN A 325 4.82 12.54 -4.40
N PHE A 326 5.38 13.59 -3.76
CA PHE A 326 6.31 14.50 -4.41
C PHE A 326 7.76 14.08 -4.22
N THR A 327 8.57 14.22 -5.28
CA THR A 327 10.00 13.91 -5.29
C THR A 327 10.88 15.13 -5.59
N SER A 328 10.29 16.21 -6.14
CA SER A 328 10.98 17.47 -6.41
C SER A 328 11.46 18.16 -5.13
N ASP A 329 12.53 18.93 -5.22
CA ASP A 329 13.05 19.73 -4.09
C ASP A 329 12.11 20.89 -3.74
N GLU A 330 11.39 21.41 -4.73
CA GLU A 330 10.41 22.47 -4.60
C GLU A 330 9.03 22.03 -5.07
N VAL A 331 8.00 22.56 -4.42
CA VAL A 331 6.59 22.35 -4.76
C VAL A 331 5.90 23.70 -4.86
N LEU A 332 4.83 23.71 -5.64
CA LEU A 332 3.99 24.88 -5.87
C LEU A 332 2.69 24.73 -5.10
N PHE A 333 2.44 25.64 -4.16
CA PHE A 333 1.13 25.77 -3.52
C PHE A 333 0.31 26.79 -4.29
N GLU A 334 -0.83 26.37 -4.77
CA GLU A 334 -1.75 27.16 -5.62
C GLU A 334 -3.03 27.41 -4.83
N VAL A 335 -3.21 28.65 -4.38
CA VAL A 335 -4.28 29.07 -3.46
C VAL A 335 -5.11 30.15 -4.12
N ASN A 336 -6.44 29.98 -4.13
CA ASN A 336 -7.38 31.02 -4.60
C ASN A 336 -7.90 31.83 -3.43
N LYS A 337 -8.68 31.22 -2.53
CA LYS A 337 -9.27 31.84 -1.35
C LYS A 337 -9.05 30.96 -0.13
N PRO A 338 -8.97 31.54 1.09
CA PRO A 338 -8.71 30.78 2.32
C PRO A 338 -9.70 29.67 2.63
N ASN A 339 -10.92 29.80 2.15
CA ASN A 339 -12.03 28.86 2.37
C ASN A 339 -12.30 27.95 1.17
N GLN A 340 -11.41 27.93 0.16
CA GLN A 340 -11.52 27.06 -1.01
C GLN A 340 -10.38 26.04 -1.02
N PRO A 341 -10.56 24.89 -1.68
CA PRO A 341 -9.49 23.91 -1.84
C PRO A 341 -8.26 24.55 -2.45
N PHE A 342 -7.09 24.23 -1.92
CA PHE A 342 -5.79 24.56 -2.52
C PHE A 342 -5.17 23.33 -3.15
N VAL A 343 -4.29 23.58 -4.12
CA VAL A 343 -3.62 22.54 -4.89
C VAL A 343 -2.13 22.58 -4.62
N ILE A 344 -1.49 21.42 -4.58
CA ILE A 344 -0.03 21.29 -4.57
C ILE A 344 0.37 20.53 -5.83
N THR A 345 1.35 21.08 -6.55
CA THR A 345 1.96 20.45 -7.73
C THR A 345 3.48 20.49 -7.62
N ALA A 346 4.15 19.63 -8.39
CA ALA A 346 5.59 19.65 -8.50
C ALA A 346 6.06 20.79 -9.43
N ILE A 347 7.31 21.24 -9.28
CA ILE A 347 7.94 22.19 -10.18
C ILE A 347 8.93 21.45 -11.08
N GLY A 348 8.94 21.80 -12.38
CA GLY A 348 9.90 21.27 -13.37
C GLY A 348 9.50 19.90 -13.92
N ASP A 349 10.48 19.05 -14.23
CA ASP A 349 10.29 17.74 -14.88
C ASP A 349 9.49 16.71 -14.05
N SER A 350 9.03 17.11 -12.89
CA SER A 350 8.29 16.28 -11.94
C SER A 350 6.76 16.30 -12.15
N GLU A 351 6.26 16.68 -13.35
CA GLU A 351 4.83 16.57 -13.72
C GLU A 351 4.28 15.16 -13.45
N LYS A 352 5.16 14.14 -13.46
CA LYS A 352 4.84 12.74 -13.10
C LYS A 352 4.44 12.53 -11.64
N ASP A 353 4.65 13.54 -10.77
CA ASP A 353 4.23 13.47 -9.37
C ASP A 353 2.73 13.76 -9.20
N GLY A 354 2.07 14.26 -10.27
CA GLY A 354 0.64 14.53 -10.27
C GLY A 354 0.25 15.74 -9.43
N LEU A 355 -0.98 15.74 -8.94
CA LEU A 355 -1.51 16.82 -8.11
C LEU A 355 -2.09 16.30 -6.79
N PHE A 356 -2.04 17.17 -5.78
CA PHE A 356 -2.68 16.97 -4.50
C PHE A 356 -3.64 18.14 -4.23
N VAL A 357 -4.86 17.84 -3.82
CA VAL A 357 -5.87 18.83 -3.43
C VAL A 357 -6.19 18.67 -1.96
N CYS A 358 -6.25 19.76 -1.23
CA CYS A 358 -6.59 19.77 0.18
C CYS A 358 -7.70 20.77 0.48
N MET A 359 -8.71 20.31 1.21
CA MET A 359 -9.73 21.20 1.78
C MET A 359 -9.11 22.02 2.90
N PRO A 360 -9.32 23.34 2.92
CA PRO A 360 -8.89 24.19 4.03
C PRO A 360 -9.70 23.89 5.29
N MET A 361 -9.13 24.25 6.44
CA MET A 361 -9.83 24.23 7.71
C MET A 361 -10.36 25.64 8.05
N TYR A 362 -11.55 25.68 8.59
CA TYR A 362 -12.15 26.93 9.04
C TYR A 362 -11.58 27.32 10.41
N LEU A 363 -11.21 28.58 10.58
CA LEU A 363 -10.62 29.10 11.83
C LEU A 363 -11.61 29.86 12.71
N GLY A 364 -12.92 29.85 12.40
CA GLY A 364 -13.93 30.56 13.18
C GLY A 364 -14.00 32.06 12.85
#